data_75e1597894fe39c75abde0b7e1e72b6b
#
_entry.id   75e1597894fe39c75abde0b7e1e72b6b
#
_cell.length_a   1.000
_cell.length_b   1.000
_cell.length_c   1.000
_cell.angle_alpha   90.00
_cell.angle_beta   90.00
_cell.angle_gamma   90.00
#
_symmetry.space_group_name_H-M   'P 1'
#
loop_
_entity.id
_entity.type
_entity.pdbx_description
1 polymer ?
#
loop_
_entity_poly.entity_id
_entity_poly.type
_entity_poly.pdbx_seq_one_letter_code
_entity_poly.pdbx_strand_id
1 'polypeptide(L)'
;MYSARSMMNWLRTVEFLGLSLWLGSDVFLSFVLAPGAFRILASRDQAGAMVGYGLWWMHMIGVVCGVAILLARLLRTRTFASLATPAALCVVLMILLTVVSQHAVSPKMAVLRVQMGSIQATAADSPLLAEFGRLHRISASLEGGVILAGLAAFYLMVKDSGVGN
;
A
#
# COMPACT_ATOMS: atom_id res chain seq x y z
N MET A 1 -21.20 23.90 -21.66
CA MET A 1 -19.84 24.27 -21.22
C MET A 1 -19.56 23.98 -19.73
N TYR A 2 -20.56 24.06 -18.87
CA TYR A 2 -20.45 23.74 -17.44
C TYR A 2 -20.08 22.27 -17.15
N SER A 3 -20.56 21.34 -17.97
CA SER A 3 -20.37 19.88 -17.82
C SER A 3 -18.91 19.40 -17.96
N ALA A 4 -18.14 19.89 -18.91
CA ALA A 4 -16.77 19.39 -19.18
C ALA A 4 -15.77 19.82 -18.09
N ARG A 5 -15.85 21.06 -17.61
CA ARG A 5 -15.01 21.57 -16.51
C ARG A 5 -15.33 20.87 -15.19
N SER A 6 -16.61 20.63 -14.91
CA SER A 6 -17.05 19.88 -13.74
C SER A 6 -16.53 18.45 -13.75
N MET A 7 -16.59 17.75 -14.89
CA MET A 7 -16.07 16.40 -15.04
C MET A 7 -14.55 16.34 -14.83
N MET A 8 -13.79 17.32 -15.37
CA MET A 8 -12.33 17.38 -15.16
C MET A 8 -11.96 17.59 -13.69
N ASN A 9 -12.70 18.41 -12.97
CA ASN A 9 -12.51 18.62 -11.53
C ASN A 9 -12.82 17.34 -10.74
N TRP A 10 -13.88 16.63 -11.08
CA TRP A 10 -14.25 15.35 -10.48
C TRP A 10 -13.14 14.30 -10.65
N LEU A 11 -12.62 14.13 -11.86
CA LEU A 11 -11.54 13.18 -12.13
C LEU A 11 -10.28 13.52 -11.32
N ARG A 12 -9.94 14.81 -11.22
CA ARG A 12 -8.84 15.26 -10.36
C ARG A 12 -9.10 14.96 -8.89
N THR A 13 -10.31 15.16 -8.42
CA THR A 13 -10.71 14.81 -7.04
C THR A 13 -10.53 13.31 -6.78
N VAL A 14 -10.90 12.44 -7.73
CA VAL A 14 -10.68 10.99 -7.62
C VAL A 14 -9.19 10.65 -7.52
N GLU A 15 -8.31 11.31 -8.31
CA GLU A 15 -6.86 11.11 -8.23
C GLU A 15 -6.34 11.44 -6.81
N PHE A 16 -6.72 12.59 -6.25
CA PHE A 16 -6.26 13.00 -4.91
C PHE A 16 -6.87 12.16 -3.78
N LEU A 17 -8.18 11.91 -3.82
CA LEU A 17 -8.85 11.09 -2.81
C LEU A 17 -8.33 9.66 -2.81
N GLY A 18 -8.14 9.05 -3.98
CA GLY A 18 -7.59 7.71 -4.10
C GLY A 18 -6.19 7.61 -3.50
N LEU A 19 -5.32 8.58 -3.82
CA LEU A 19 -3.97 8.60 -3.27
C LEU A 19 -3.96 8.86 -1.76
N SER A 20 -4.78 9.78 -1.27
CA SER A 20 -4.89 10.09 0.17
C SER A 20 -5.44 8.90 0.96
N LEU A 21 -6.43 8.18 0.42
CA LEU A 21 -6.99 7.00 1.06
C LEU A 21 -5.95 5.86 1.13
N TRP A 22 -5.22 5.63 0.05
CA TRP A 22 -4.18 4.62 0.03
C TRP A 22 -3.05 4.95 1.01
N LEU A 23 -2.44 6.12 0.89
CA LEU A 23 -1.38 6.56 1.81
C LEU A 23 -1.84 6.58 3.27
N GLY A 24 -3.05 7.08 3.53
CA GLY A 24 -3.61 7.12 4.87
C GLY A 24 -3.78 5.73 5.48
N SER A 25 -4.24 4.75 4.70
CA SER A 25 -4.36 3.36 5.16
C SER A 25 -2.99 2.71 5.42
N ASP A 26 -1.98 2.96 4.58
CA ASP A 26 -0.62 2.45 4.77
C ASP A 26 0.02 3.03 6.03
N VAL A 27 -0.05 4.33 6.21
CA VAL A 27 0.48 5.03 7.39
C VAL A 27 -0.24 4.56 8.66
N PHE A 28 -1.58 4.46 8.63
CA PHE A 28 -2.35 3.98 9.77
C PHE A 28 -1.98 2.53 10.14
N LEU A 29 -1.93 1.63 9.16
CA LEU A 29 -1.56 0.24 9.42
C LEU A 29 -0.14 0.14 9.99
N SER A 30 0.84 0.83 9.37
CA SER A 30 2.25 0.69 9.71
C SER A 30 2.61 1.32 11.05
N PHE A 31 2.05 2.49 11.37
CA PHE A 31 2.46 3.28 12.54
C PHE A 31 1.48 3.24 13.71
N VAL A 32 0.24 2.82 13.48
CA VAL A 32 -0.79 2.77 14.53
C VAL A 32 -1.28 1.36 14.77
N LEU A 33 -1.85 0.70 13.75
CA LEU A 33 -2.49 -0.60 13.93
C LEU A 33 -1.48 -1.69 14.27
N ALA A 34 -0.39 -1.83 13.50
CA ALA A 34 0.58 -2.89 13.74
C ALA A 34 1.27 -2.75 15.10
N PRO A 35 1.90 -1.62 15.47
CA PRO A 35 2.50 -1.50 16.79
C PRO A 35 1.45 -1.58 17.92
N GLY A 36 0.23 -1.08 17.73
CA GLY A 36 -0.86 -1.17 18.68
C GLY A 36 -1.29 -2.62 18.94
N ALA A 37 -1.45 -3.43 17.89
CA ALA A 37 -1.82 -4.83 18.01
C ALA A 37 -0.78 -5.62 18.84
N PHE A 38 0.52 -5.41 18.59
CA PHE A 38 1.59 -6.07 19.35
C PHE A 38 1.74 -5.59 20.79
N ARG A 39 1.19 -4.42 21.14
CA ARG A 39 1.18 -3.89 22.52
C ARG A 39 -0.04 -4.30 23.33
N ILE A 40 -1.18 -4.51 22.67
CA ILE A 40 -2.49 -4.65 23.34
C ILE A 40 -2.94 -6.11 23.39
N LEU A 41 -2.65 -6.90 22.33
CA LEU A 41 -3.14 -8.27 22.22
C LEU A 41 -2.29 -9.23 23.06
N ALA A 42 -2.96 -10.27 23.58
CA ALA A 42 -2.38 -11.21 24.55
C ALA A 42 -1.25 -12.07 23.97
N SER A 43 -1.19 -12.27 22.66
CA SER A 43 -0.14 -13.06 22.01
C SER A 43 0.34 -12.44 20.69
N ARG A 44 1.61 -12.72 20.36
CA ARG A 44 2.18 -12.35 19.06
C ARG A 44 1.45 -13.00 17.88
N ASP A 45 0.87 -14.17 18.09
CA ASP A 45 0.13 -14.88 17.06
C ASP A 45 -1.18 -14.15 16.74
N GLN A 46 -1.92 -13.68 17.75
CA GLN A 46 -3.11 -12.86 17.57
C GLN A 46 -2.79 -11.52 16.92
N ALA A 47 -1.75 -10.83 17.40
CA ALA A 47 -1.31 -9.57 16.82
C ALA A 47 -0.92 -9.73 15.34
N GLY A 48 -0.13 -10.76 15.03
CA GLY A 48 0.26 -11.06 13.66
C GLY A 48 -0.91 -11.46 12.75
N ALA A 49 -1.93 -12.16 13.28
CA ALA A 49 -3.14 -12.48 12.52
C ALA A 49 -3.96 -11.22 12.21
N MET A 50 -4.15 -10.34 13.20
CA MET A 50 -4.85 -9.06 13.02
C MET A 50 -4.16 -8.15 12.03
N VAL A 51 -2.84 -7.98 12.15
CA VAL A 51 -2.05 -7.19 11.20
C VAL A 51 -2.09 -7.79 9.79
N GLY A 52 -1.98 -9.12 9.66
CA GLY A 52 -2.08 -9.80 8.38
C GLY A 52 -3.45 -9.61 7.69
N TYR A 53 -4.54 -9.63 8.46
CA TYR A 53 -5.88 -9.33 7.97
C TYR A 53 -5.99 -7.88 7.49
N GLY A 54 -5.51 -6.93 8.31
CA GLY A 54 -5.49 -5.51 7.94
C GLY A 54 -4.65 -5.24 6.70
N LEU A 55 -3.48 -5.89 6.59
CA LEU A 55 -2.57 -5.77 5.44
C LEU A 55 -3.24 -6.26 4.15
N TRP A 56 -3.97 -7.37 4.19
CA TRP A 56 -4.69 -7.88 3.04
C TRP A 56 -5.72 -6.87 2.51
N TRP A 57 -6.56 -6.32 3.40
CA TRP A 57 -7.56 -5.32 3.01
C TRP A 57 -6.92 -4.03 2.52
N MET A 58 -5.86 -3.57 3.18
CA MET A 58 -5.10 -2.40 2.76
C MET A 58 -4.54 -2.57 1.34
N HIS A 59 -3.96 -3.74 1.02
CA HIS A 59 -3.48 -4.04 -0.32
C HIS A 59 -4.60 -4.01 -1.36
N MET A 60 -5.78 -4.57 -1.05
CA MET A 60 -6.93 -4.53 -1.95
C MET A 60 -7.42 -3.10 -2.20
N ILE A 61 -7.58 -2.32 -1.14
CA ILE A 61 -7.95 -0.89 -1.23
C ILE A 61 -6.91 -0.13 -2.05
N GLY A 62 -5.63 -0.35 -1.77
CA GLY A 62 -4.53 0.31 -2.46
C GLY A 62 -4.53 0.04 -3.97
N VAL A 63 -4.64 -1.22 -4.38
CA VAL A 63 -4.70 -1.57 -5.81
C VAL A 63 -5.92 -0.95 -6.49
N VAL A 64 -7.10 -1.00 -5.86
CA VAL A 64 -8.33 -0.37 -6.39
C VAL A 64 -8.14 1.14 -6.53
N CYS A 65 -7.60 1.81 -5.51
CA CYS A 65 -7.29 3.25 -5.58
C CYS A 65 -6.28 3.55 -6.68
N GLY A 66 -5.20 2.77 -6.79
CA GLY A 66 -4.18 2.97 -7.82
C GLY A 66 -4.75 2.84 -9.25
N VAL A 67 -5.57 1.83 -9.49
CA VAL A 67 -6.27 1.66 -10.78
C VAL A 67 -7.21 2.83 -11.03
N ALA A 68 -7.99 3.26 -10.03
CA ALA A 68 -8.90 4.39 -10.15
C ALA A 68 -8.16 5.70 -10.47
N ILE A 69 -7.00 5.94 -9.84
CA ILE A 69 -6.13 7.10 -10.12
C ILE A 69 -5.67 7.10 -11.56
N LEU A 70 -5.13 5.96 -12.05
CA LEU A 70 -4.62 5.86 -13.43
C LEU A 70 -5.73 6.01 -14.47
N LEU A 71 -6.91 5.42 -14.21
CA LEU A 71 -8.08 5.56 -15.06
C LEU A 71 -8.60 7.01 -15.07
N ALA A 72 -8.74 7.65 -13.90
CA ALA A 72 -9.15 9.04 -13.81
C ALA A 72 -8.20 9.97 -14.58
N ARG A 73 -6.89 9.74 -14.46
CA ARG A 73 -5.87 10.48 -15.19
C ARG A 73 -6.00 10.29 -16.69
N LEU A 74 -6.15 9.05 -17.16
CA LEU A 74 -6.32 8.73 -18.58
C LEU A 74 -7.58 9.38 -19.15
N LEU A 75 -8.71 9.28 -18.45
CA LEU A 75 -9.98 9.90 -18.86
C LEU A 75 -9.90 11.43 -18.90
N ARG A 76 -9.17 12.04 -17.96
CA ARG A 76 -8.99 13.49 -17.87
C ARG A 76 -8.12 14.03 -19.00
N THR A 77 -7.03 13.34 -19.31
CA THR A 77 -6.04 13.82 -20.30
C THR A 77 -6.31 13.31 -21.72
N ARG A 78 -7.07 12.21 -21.84
CA ARG A 78 -7.38 11.50 -23.09
C ARG A 78 -6.13 11.10 -23.90
N THR A 79 -4.99 10.89 -23.22
CA THR A 79 -3.73 10.46 -23.84
C THR A 79 -3.00 9.45 -22.99
N PHE A 80 -2.53 8.36 -23.59
CA PHE A 80 -1.72 7.35 -22.91
C PHE A 80 -0.37 7.89 -22.42
N ALA A 81 0.16 8.94 -23.05
CA ALA A 81 1.38 9.61 -22.61
C ALA A 81 1.28 10.14 -21.16
N SER A 82 0.07 10.40 -20.66
CA SER A 82 -0.16 10.83 -19.29
C SER A 82 0.20 9.76 -18.23
N LEU A 83 0.20 8.49 -18.63
CA LEU A 83 0.60 7.37 -17.76
C LEU A 83 2.13 7.26 -17.63
N ALA A 84 2.90 7.89 -18.50
CA ALA A 84 4.36 7.98 -18.43
C ALA A 84 4.86 9.20 -17.63
N THR A 85 3.97 9.99 -17.05
CA THR A 85 4.37 11.11 -16.18
C THR A 85 4.96 10.60 -14.86
N PRO A 86 5.92 11.33 -14.24
CA PRO A 86 6.54 10.89 -12.98
C PRO A 86 5.53 10.54 -11.89
N ALA A 87 4.46 11.32 -11.75
CA ALA A 87 3.40 11.03 -10.78
C ALA A 87 2.70 9.69 -11.06
N ALA A 88 2.34 9.42 -12.32
CA ALA A 88 1.71 8.16 -12.70
C ALA A 88 2.66 6.97 -12.53
N LEU A 89 3.94 7.13 -12.85
CA LEU A 89 4.95 6.09 -12.65
C LEU A 89 5.13 5.75 -11.16
N CYS A 90 5.06 6.72 -10.27
CA CYS A 90 5.04 6.47 -8.83
C CYS A 90 3.83 5.62 -8.43
N VAL A 91 2.62 5.91 -8.95
CA VAL A 91 1.41 5.11 -8.68
C VAL A 91 1.55 3.68 -9.23
N VAL A 92 2.11 3.52 -10.42
CA VAL A 92 2.41 2.20 -10.99
C VAL A 92 3.39 1.44 -10.11
N LEU A 93 4.45 2.10 -9.63
CA LEU A 93 5.41 1.50 -8.70
C LEU A 93 4.73 1.05 -7.40
N MET A 94 3.86 1.87 -6.82
CA MET A 94 3.07 1.50 -5.63
C MET A 94 2.26 0.22 -5.89
N ILE A 95 1.54 0.12 -7.02
CA ILE A 95 0.78 -1.08 -7.40
C ILE A 95 1.71 -2.29 -7.48
N LEU A 96 2.84 -2.17 -8.16
CA LEU A 96 3.79 -3.27 -8.33
C LEU A 96 4.34 -3.76 -6.99
N LEU A 97 4.78 -2.86 -6.11
CA LEU A 97 5.29 -3.21 -4.78
C LEU A 97 4.21 -3.92 -3.95
N THR A 98 2.97 -3.42 -3.96
CA THR A 98 1.83 -4.01 -3.26
C THR A 98 1.49 -5.41 -3.81
N VAL A 99 1.46 -5.58 -5.13
CA VAL A 99 1.20 -6.88 -5.77
C VAL A 99 2.31 -7.89 -5.43
N VAL A 100 3.58 -7.46 -5.44
CA VAL A 100 4.71 -8.30 -5.02
C VAL A 100 4.57 -8.70 -3.55
N SER A 101 4.28 -7.76 -2.65
CA SER A 101 4.04 -8.04 -1.22
C SER A 101 2.91 -9.06 -1.05
N GLN A 102 1.78 -8.85 -1.72
CA GLN A 102 0.59 -9.69 -1.59
C GLN A 102 0.74 -11.09 -2.16
N HIS A 103 1.40 -11.26 -3.30
CA HIS A 103 1.44 -12.54 -4.02
C HIS A 103 2.75 -13.31 -3.85
N ALA A 104 3.86 -12.65 -3.55
CA ALA A 104 5.16 -13.30 -3.40
C ALA A 104 5.60 -13.46 -1.93
N VAL A 105 5.24 -12.52 -1.06
CA VAL A 105 5.72 -12.51 0.33
C VAL A 105 4.66 -13.04 1.30
N SER A 106 3.45 -12.47 1.27
CA SER A 106 2.38 -12.81 2.24
C SER A 106 2.00 -14.30 2.24
N PRO A 107 1.89 -15.02 1.09
CA PRO A 107 1.57 -16.45 1.11
C PRO A 107 2.66 -17.30 1.76
N LYS A 108 3.95 -16.96 1.53
CA LYS A 108 5.08 -17.67 2.16
C LYS A 108 5.07 -17.48 3.68
N MET A 109 4.79 -16.28 4.15
CA MET A 109 4.65 -16.02 5.58
C MET A 109 3.48 -16.78 6.19
N ALA A 110 2.35 -16.91 5.47
CA ALA A 110 1.21 -17.69 5.92
C ALA A 110 1.55 -19.19 6.07
N VAL A 111 2.26 -19.77 5.10
CA VAL A 111 2.73 -21.16 5.15
C VAL A 111 3.66 -21.37 6.37
N LEU A 112 4.62 -20.49 6.59
CA LEU A 112 5.53 -20.59 7.74
C LEU A 112 4.78 -20.49 9.07
N ARG A 113 3.74 -19.66 9.18
CA ARG A 113 2.87 -19.61 10.38
C ARG A 113 2.19 -20.94 10.66
N VAL A 114 1.65 -21.57 9.61
CA VAL A 114 1.00 -22.88 9.75
C VAL A 114 2.01 -23.94 10.19
N GLN A 115 3.22 -23.94 9.62
CA GLN A 115 4.28 -24.90 9.98
C GLN A 115 4.79 -24.72 11.42
N MET A 116 4.88 -23.49 11.91
CA MET A 116 5.28 -23.19 13.29
C MET A 116 4.15 -23.47 14.30
N GLY A 117 2.88 -23.42 13.90
CA GLY A 117 1.73 -23.49 14.79
C GLY A 117 1.60 -22.25 15.70
N SER A 118 2.68 -21.85 16.35
CA SER A 118 2.76 -20.61 17.14
C SER A 118 4.13 -19.95 16.95
N ILE A 119 4.12 -18.68 16.53
CA ILE A 119 5.34 -17.87 16.41
C ILE A 119 5.96 -17.65 17.80
N GLN A 120 5.10 -17.42 18.80
CA GLN A 120 5.52 -17.14 20.17
C GLN A 120 6.16 -18.35 20.85
N ALA A 121 5.69 -19.57 20.57
CA ALA A 121 6.20 -20.81 21.15
C ALA A 121 7.37 -21.41 20.36
N THR A 122 7.67 -20.89 19.16
CA THR A 122 8.77 -21.40 18.33
C THR A 122 10.12 -20.99 18.93
N ALA A 123 11.05 -21.94 18.98
CA ALA A 123 12.39 -21.72 19.52
C ALA A 123 13.13 -20.60 18.75
N ALA A 124 13.90 -19.79 19.47
CA ALA A 124 14.57 -18.60 18.91
C ALA A 124 15.61 -18.93 17.83
N ASP A 125 16.19 -20.14 17.87
CA ASP A 125 17.17 -20.67 16.92
C ASP A 125 16.50 -21.44 15.75
N SER A 126 15.17 -21.48 15.70
CA SER A 126 14.43 -22.17 14.63
C SER A 126 14.69 -21.55 13.25
N PRO A 127 15.04 -22.36 12.25
CA PRO A 127 15.17 -21.89 10.86
C PRO A 127 13.88 -21.28 10.31
N LEU A 128 12.71 -21.81 10.73
CA LEU A 128 11.38 -21.28 10.32
C LEU A 128 11.16 -19.87 10.83
N LEU A 129 11.56 -19.59 12.10
CA LEU A 129 11.45 -18.26 12.68
C LEU A 129 12.39 -17.27 12.01
N ALA A 130 13.62 -17.71 11.69
CA ALA A 130 14.59 -16.89 10.97
C ALA A 130 14.10 -16.51 9.57
N GLU A 131 13.54 -17.47 8.82
CA GLU A 131 12.99 -17.23 7.48
C GLU A 131 11.73 -16.34 7.55
N PHE A 132 10.84 -16.56 8.51
CA PHE A 132 9.70 -15.68 8.76
C PHE A 132 10.14 -14.25 9.03
N GLY A 133 11.16 -14.05 9.88
CA GLY A 133 11.74 -12.74 10.18
C GLY A 133 12.35 -12.05 8.94
N ARG A 134 12.97 -12.83 8.05
CA ARG A 134 13.48 -12.34 6.76
C ARG A 134 12.37 -11.84 5.87
N LEU A 135 11.31 -12.64 5.66
CA LEU A 135 10.15 -12.28 4.85
C LEU A 135 9.40 -11.08 5.43
N HIS A 136 9.28 -11.00 6.77
CA HIS A 136 8.68 -9.85 7.44
C HIS A 136 9.45 -8.55 7.15
N ARG A 137 10.77 -8.57 7.21
CA ARG A 137 11.60 -7.40 6.84
C ARG A 137 11.41 -7.00 5.38
N ILE A 138 11.32 -7.98 4.46
CA ILE A 138 11.04 -7.70 3.04
C ILE A 138 9.67 -7.05 2.90
N SER A 139 8.62 -7.61 3.52
CA SER A 139 7.27 -7.01 3.50
C SER A 139 7.29 -5.57 4.02
N ALA A 140 7.90 -5.33 5.17
CA ALA A 140 8.00 -3.98 5.75
C ALA A 140 8.78 -3.00 4.84
N SER A 141 9.81 -3.48 4.14
CA SER A 141 10.55 -2.65 3.18
C SER A 141 9.72 -2.33 1.94
N LEU A 142 8.90 -3.26 1.45
CA LEU A 142 7.99 -3.03 0.33
C LEU A 142 6.93 -1.98 0.72
N GLU A 143 6.33 -2.10 1.90
CA GLU A 143 5.37 -1.10 2.42
C GLU A 143 6.02 0.28 2.60
N GLY A 144 7.24 0.34 3.13
CA GLY A 144 8.02 1.58 3.18
C GLY A 144 8.25 2.20 1.79
N GLY A 145 8.51 1.35 0.80
CA GLY A 145 8.61 1.76 -0.60
C GLY A 145 7.31 2.33 -1.16
N VAL A 146 6.16 1.71 -0.83
CA VAL A 146 4.82 2.21 -1.20
C VAL A 146 4.58 3.59 -0.61
N ILE A 147 4.86 3.78 0.68
CA ILE A 147 4.69 5.08 1.36
C ILE A 147 5.56 6.16 0.69
N LEU A 148 6.85 5.87 0.44
CA LEU A 148 7.76 6.83 -0.18
C LEU A 148 7.33 7.19 -1.61
N ALA A 149 6.96 6.19 -2.42
CA ALA A 149 6.45 6.41 -3.76
C ALA A 149 5.13 7.22 -3.75
N GLY A 150 4.26 6.96 -2.77
CA GLY A 150 3.01 7.68 -2.59
C GLY A 150 3.20 9.15 -2.20
N LEU A 151 4.14 9.43 -1.30
CA LEU A 151 4.51 10.81 -0.95
C LEU A 151 5.09 11.56 -2.16
N ALA A 152 5.95 10.90 -2.95
CA ALA A 152 6.47 11.45 -4.18
C ALA A 152 5.36 11.72 -5.21
N ALA A 153 4.43 10.76 -5.39
CA ALA A 153 3.27 10.92 -6.26
C ALA A 153 2.41 12.12 -5.83
N PHE A 154 2.14 12.24 -4.53
CA PHE A 154 1.35 13.34 -3.98
C PHE A 154 2.00 14.70 -4.27
N TYR A 155 3.29 14.83 -3.97
CA TYR A 155 4.05 16.04 -4.26
C TYR A 155 4.01 16.43 -5.75
N LEU A 156 4.24 15.45 -6.63
CA LEU A 156 4.23 15.66 -8.07
C LEU A 156 2.84 16.06 -8.58
N MET A 157 1.77 15.43 -8.07
CA MET A 157 0.39 15.78 -8.43
C MET A 157 0.02 17.19 -7.98
N VAL A 158 0.46 17.63 -6.80
CA VAL A 158 0.26 19.01 -6.32
C VAL A 158 0.99 20.00 -7.23
N LYS A 159 2.25 19.72 -7.57
CA LYS A 159 3.05 20.56 -8.48
C LYS A 159 2.38 20.67 -9.86
N ASP A 160 1.91 19.56 -10.44
CA ASP A 160 1.21 19.52 -11.74
C ASP A 160 -0.15 20.25 -11.69
N SER A 161 -0.70 20.48 -10.49
CA SER A 161 -1.98 21.16 -10.30
C SER A 161 -1.89 22.69 -10.32
N GLY A 162 -0.68 23.25 -10.34
CA GLY A 162 -0.48 24.71 -10.32
C GLY A 162 -0.85 25.39 -8.98
N VAL A 163 -0.99 24.62 -7.91
CA VAL A 163 -1.32 25.14 -6.56
C VAL A 163 -0.11 25.79 -5.88
N GLY A 164 1.05 25.78 -6.52
CA GLY A 164 2.31 26.27 -5.98
C GLY A 164 2.87 27.54 -6.63
N ASN A 165 2.09 28.26 -7.46
CA ASN A 165 2.50 29.56 -8.04
C ASN A 165 1.54 30.65 -7.61
#